data_31dc404914aaa369f5f08a5538922fa0
#
_entry.id   31dc404914aaa369f5f08a5538922fa0
#
_cell.length_a   1.000
_cell.length_b   1.000
_cell.length_c   1.000
_cell.angle_alpha   90.00
_cell.angle_beta   90.00
_cell.angle_gamma   90.00
#
_symmetry.space_group_name_H-M   'P 1'
#
loop_
_entity.id
_entity.type
_entity.pdbx_description
1 polymer ?
#
loop_
_entity_poly.entity_id
_entity_poly.type
_entity_poly.pdbx_seq_one_letter_code
_entity_poly.pdbx_strand_id
1 'polypeptide(L)'
;MSHGVTDIGLQSPDKVREWLRAATADPASLPDEGYEVLLGAEGRPLEELCELADSLRRQAVGDALTYVVNRNLDPAAVAGADPRSRERLAALVAEAHGLGATEVCMQGPLPPGSDDDYLDLIAAVTASAPGIHLHAFRPPELLDGAARRGIPLAEFLTAARQAGLGSVPGTAARILDDCVRAAMKGSADLPVTEWVDVIEAAHRAGLTSTSTMVFGHVETQAHQVAHLRLLAGIQDRTGGFTEFIAMPFVPAAAAATAPGLAGTNVPGPTWRQVRAVHAVARLMLHGRIGNIQAAWPKFGLDSSVDLLRGGANDLGGLLLDGRLAPDAGAEAGLVLTLEDVSRVARELGRPLRPRTTGYGKVLAGA
;
A
#
# COMPACT_ATOMS: atom_id res chain seq x y z
N MET A 1 27.56 23.88 -0.21
CA MET A 1 26.39 24.73 -0.37
C MET A 1 25.26 24.06 0.38
N SER A 2 24.83 24.68 1.46
CA SER A 2 23.78 24.17 2.35
C SER A 2 22.44 24.23 1.60
N HIS A 3 21.92 23.10 1.18
CA HIS A 3 20.53 23.01 0.77
C HIS A 3 19.70 22.99 2.05
N GLY A 4 19.17 24.17 2.40
CA GLY A 4 18.24 24.31 3.50
C GLY A 4 17.04 23.38 3.27
N VAL A 5 16.70 22.64 4.31
CA VAL A 5 15.37 22.06 4.48
C VAL A 5 14.39 23.21 4.27
N THR A 6 13.67 23.20 3.17
CA THR A 6 12.65 24.19 2.88
C THR A 6 11.62 24.09 3.99
N ASP A 7 11.58 25.12 4.82
CA ASP A 7 10.51 25.38 5.77
C ASP A 7 9.19 25.19 5.02
N ILE A 8 8.44 24.14 5.34
CA ILE A 8 7.12 23.89 4.76
C ILE A 8 6.24 24.97 5.33
N GLY A 9 6.13 26.11 4.61
CA GLY A 9 5.48 27.32 5.08
C GLY A 9 4.07 27.00 5.57
N LEU A 10 3.85 27.26 6.86
CA LEU A 10 2.54 27.17 7.49
C LEU A 10 1.56 28.01 6.68
N GLN A 11 0.49 27.40 6.23
CA GLN A 11 -0.50 28.08 5.40
C GLN A 11 -1.45 28.92 6.25
N SER A 12 -1.84 30.10 5.74
CA SER A 12 -2.84 30.92 6.43
C SER A 12 -4.14 30.13 6.65
N PRO A 13 -4.70 30.11 7.87
CA PRO A 13 -5.95 29.44 8.16
C PRO A 13 -7.11 29.84 7.22
N ASP A 14 -7.16 31.08 6.79
CA ASP A 14 -8.20 31.58 5.88
C ASP A 14 -8.03 31.01 4.47
N LYS A 15 -6.80 30.88 3.98
CA LYS A 15 -6.52 30.27 2.68
C LYS A 15 -6.86 28.77 2.71
N VAL A 16 -6.56 28.06 3.79
CA VAL A 16 -6.97 26.66 3.97
C VAL A 16 -8.50 26.52 3.95
N ARG A 17 -9.23 27.37 4.67
CA ARG A 17 -10.69 27.34 4.68
C ARG A 17 -11.34 27.68 3.35
N GLU A 18 -10.71 28.54 2.55
CA GLU A 18 -11.16 28.80 1.18
C GLU A 18 -11.16 27.52 0.35
N TRP A 19 -10.05 26.77 0.37
CA TRP A 19 -9.94 25.51 -0.36
C TRP A 19 -10.81 24.39 0.23
N LEU A 20 -11.05 24.38 1.53
CA LEU A 20 -12.00 23.45 2.16
C LEU A 20 -13.43 23.66 1.64
N ARG A 21 -13.87 24.94 1.50
CA ARG A 21 -15.19 25.24 0.91
C ARG A 21 -15.27 24.77 -0.54
N ALA A 22 -14.23 24.98 -1.34
CA ALA A 22 -14.19 24.48 -2.72
C ALA A 22 -14.21 22.94 -2.77
N ALA A 23 -13.43 22.27 -1.91
CA ALA A 23 -13.39 20.81 -1.79
C ALA A 23 -14.73 20.20 -1.32
N THR A 24 -15.51 20.93 -0.55
CA THR A 24 -16.86 20.49 -0.14
C THR A 24 -17.81 20.39 -1.32
N ALA A 25 -17.65 21.24 -2.34
CA ALA A 25 -18.45 21.22 -3.55
C ALA A 25 -18.00 20.13 -4.54
N ASP A 26 -16.69 20.02 -4.75
CA ASP A 26 -16.06 19.01 -5.63
C ASP A 26 -14.67 18.64 -5.12
N PRO A 27 -14.55 17.55 -4.32
CA PRO A 27 -13.31 17.22 -3.64
C PRO A 27 -12.19 16.79 -4.58
N ALA A 28 -12.48 16.24 -5.76
CA ALA A 28 -11.50 15.69 -6.69
C ALA A 28 -11.06 16.67 -7.79
N SER A 29 -11.64 17.87 -7.86
CA SER A 29 -11.44 18.81 -8.96
C SER A 29 -10.68 20.09 -8.58
N LEU A 30 -10.12 20.18 -7.36
CA LEU A 30 -9.27 21.31 -7.00
C LEU A 30 -8.02 21.37 -7.90
N PRO A 31 -7.50 22.57 -8.20
CA PRO A 31 -6.16 22.69 -8.78
C PRO A 31 -5.10 22.21 -7.80
N ASP A 32 -3.91 21.87 -8.30
CA ASP A 32 -2.83 21.30 -7.48
C ASP A 32 -2.43 22.20 -6.31
N GLU A 33 -2.38 23.53 -6.54
CA GLU A 33 -2.15 24.52 -5.46
C GLU A 33 -3.14 24.36 -4.31
N GLY A 34 -4.42 24.05 -4.59
CA GLY A 34 -5.43 23.87 -3.56
C GLY A 34 -5.11 22.69 -2.65
N TYR A 35 -4.70 21.56 -3.21
CA TYR A 35 -4.30 20.40 -2.43
C TYR A 35 -2.97 20.61 -1.69
N GLU A 36 -2.00 21.30 -2.30
CA GLU A 36 -0.75 21.68 -1.62
C GLU A 36 -1.03 22.54 -0.38
N VAL A 37 -1.94 23.50 -0.49
CA VAL A 37 -2.37 24.32 0.67
C VAL A 37 -3.05 23.45 1.74
N LEU A 38 -3.92 22.50 1.35
CA LEU A 38 -4.57 21.59 2.28
C LEU A 38 -3.57 20.65 2.98
N LEU A 39 -2.52 20.20 2.29
CA LEU A 39 -1.42 19.43 2.90
C LEU A 39 -0.66 20.21 3.97
N GLY A 40 -0.68 21.54 3.89
CA GLY A 40 -0.12 22.46 4.89
C GLY A 40 -1.06 22.81 6.05
N ALA A 41 -2.27 22.25 6.10
CA ALA A 41 -3.26 22.57 7.14
C ALA A 41 -2.77 22.17 8.54
N GLU A 42 -3.13 22.98 9.55
CA GLU A 42 -2.84 22.73 10.95
C GLU A 42 -3.95 23.25 11.87
N GLY A 43 -3.93 22.84 13.14
CA GLY A 43 -4.90 23.29 14.13
C GLY A 43 -6.34 23.01 13.68
N ARG A 44 -7.24 23.96 13.89
CA ARG A 44 -8.67 23.82 13.55
C ARG A 44 -8.92 23.55 12.05
N PRO A 45 -8.26 24.20 11.07
CA PRO A 45 -8.36 23.85 9.65
C PRO A 45 -8.01 22.39 9.32
N LEU A 46 -7.04 21.78 10.02
CA LEU A 46 -6.73 20.35 9.84
C LEU A 46 -7.86 19.46 10.34
N GLU A 47 -8.50 19.82 11.48
CA GLU A 47 -9.67 19.08 11.98
C GLU A 47 -10.83 19.17 10.98
N GLU A 48 -11.11 20.34 10.44
CA GLU A 48 -12.13 20.58 9.41
C GLU A 48 -11.84 19.77 8.12
N LEU A 49 -10.56 19.65 7.73
CA LEU A 49 -10.13 18.80 6.62
C LEU A 49 -10.38 17.31 6.89
N CYS A 50 -10.04 16.83 8.09
CA CYS A 50 -10.27 15.45 8.51
C CYS A 50 -11.78 15.13 8.60
N GLU A 51 -12.60 16.05 9.13
CA GLU A 51 -14.06 15.94 9.19
C GLU A 51 -14.67 15.80 7.77
N LEU A 52 -14.20 16.62 6.81
CA LEU A 52 -14.63 16.52 5.41
C LEU A 52 -14.21 15.17 4.80
N ALA A 53 -12.96 14.76 5.00
CA ALA A 53 -12.46 13.49 4.50
C ALA A 53 -13.24 12.29 5.07
N ASP A 54 -13.62 12.31 6.37
CA ASP A 54 -14.44 11.25 6.95
C ASP A 54 -15.86 11.23 6.37
N SER A 55 -16.44 12.39 6.10
CA SER A 55 -17.73 12.48 5.40
C SER A 55 -17.68 11.83 4.02
N LEU A 56 -16.63 12.11 3.25
CA LEU A 56 -16.40 11.52 1.92
C LEU A 56 -16.15 10.01 2.00
N ARG A 57 -15.40 9.55 3.02
CA ARG A 57 -15.22 8.13 3.28
C ARG A 57 -16.57 7.44 3.47
N ARG A 58 -17.43 8.03 4.30
CA ARG A 58 -18.75 7.48 4.61
C ARG A 58 -19.62 7.37 3.36
N GLN A 59 -19.54 8.35 2.47
CA GLN A 59 -20.24 8.33 1.19
C GLN A 59 -19.69 7.24 0.25
N ALA A 60 -18.35 7.07 0.19
CA ALA A 60 -17.71 6.18 -0.75
C ALA A 60 -17.84 4.69 -0.36
N VAL A 61 -17.66 4.35 0.93
CA VAL A 61 -17.50 2.96 1.40
C VAL A 61 -18.36 2.59 2.60
N GLY A 62 -19.18 3.51 3.11
CA GLY A 62 -20.03 3.30 4.27
C GLY A 62 -19.26 3.33 5.59
N ASP A 63 -19.86 2.85 6.69
CA ASP A 63 -19.32 2.99 8.04
C ASP A 63 -18.43 1.83 8.50
N ALA A 64 -18.38 0.72 7.76
CA ALA A 64 -17.61 -0.43 8.19
C ALA A 64 -16.09 -0.11 8.27
N LEU A 65 -15.48 -0.52 9.39
CA LEU A 65 -14.04 -0.70 9.50
C LEU A 65 -13.68 -2.05 8.88
N THR A 66 -12.80 -2.06 7.89
CA THR A 66 -12.42 -3.29 7.20
C THR A 66 -11.01 -3.73 7.57
N TYR A 67 -10.76 -5.04 7.45
CA TYR A 67 -9.46 -5.67 7.63
C TYR A 67 -9.40 -6.96 6.81
N VAL A 68 -8.18 -7.41 6.46
CA VAL A 68 -7.94 -8.70 5.83
C VAL A 68 -7.13 -9.61 6.76
N VAL A 69 -7.41 -10.91 6.74
CA VAL A 69 -6.56 -11.89 7.42
C VAL A 69 -5.55 -12.39 6.39
N ASN A 70 -4.28 -12.08 6.60
CA ASN A 70 -3.23 -12.39 5.64
C ASN A 70 -1.95 -12.90 6.29
N ARG A 71 -1.10 -13.49 5.46
CA ARG A 71 0.27 -13.83 5.78
C ARG A 71 1.21 -13.21 4.76
N ASN A 72 2.25 -12.52 5.26
CA ASN A 72 3.33 -12.01 4.42
C ASN A 72 4.45 -13.07 4.32
N LEU A 73 4.92 -13.34 3.11
CA LEU A 73 6.06 -14.22 2.84
C LEU A 73 7.10 -13.48 2.01
N ASP A 74 8.37 -13.69 2.34
CA ASP A 74 9.48 -13.25 1.52
C ASP A 74 9.83 -14.36 0.52
N PRO A 75 9.72 -14.12 -0.81
CA PRO A 75 10.16 -15.10 -1.80
C PRO A 75 11.56 -15.64 -1.55
N ALA A 76 12.52 -14.78 -1.17
CA ALA A 76 13.89 -15.21 -0.89
C ALA A 76 14.01 -16.18 0.30
N ALA A 77 13.09 -16.10 1.28
CA ALA A 77 13.08 -16.96 2.45
C ALA A 77 12.39 -18.32 2.22
N VAL A 78 11.55 -18.41 1.18
CA VAL A 78 10.75 -19.62 0.87
C VAL A 78 11.09 -20.24 -0.47
N ALA A 79 11.88 -19.55 -1.31
CA ALA A 79 12.36 -20.07 -2.57
C ALA A 79 13.39 -21.20 -2.34
N GLY A 80 13.43 -22.12 -3.26
CA GLY A 80 14.36 -23.23 -3.31
C GLY A 80 13.75 -24.37 -4.13
N ALA A 81 14.45 -24.79 -5.18
CA ALA A 81 14.01 -25.90 -6.01
C ALA A 81 14.07 -27.24 -5.27
N ASP A 82 14.69 -27.29 -4.09
CA ASP A 82 14.78 -28.49 -3.29
C ASP A 82 13.41 -28.82 -2.63
N PRO A 83 13.12 -30.11 -2.38
CA PRO A 83 11.84 -30.54 -1.81
C PRO A 83 11.52 -29.88 -0.46
N ARG A 84 12.51 -29.58 0.38
CA ARG A 84 12.29 -29.01 1.73
C ARG A 84 11.79 -27.56 1.67
N SER A 85 12.31 -26.76 0.75
CA SER A 85 11.83 -25.39 0.55
C SER A 85 10.39 -25.39 0.08
N ARG A 86 10.02 -26.26 -0.84
CA ARG A 86 8.64 -26.41 -1.33
C ARG A 86 7.69 -26.92 -0.24
N GLU A 87 8.11 -27.91 0.55
CA GLU A 87 7.35 -28.40 1.70
C GLU A 87 7.15 -27.30 2.76
N ARG A 88 8.18 -26.48 3.01
CA ARG A 88 8.08 -25.34 3.93
C ARG A 88 7.07 -24.31 3.44
N LEU A 89 7.15 -23.91 2.18
CA LEU A 89 6.17 -22.97 1.59
C LEU A 89 4.75 -23.53 1.70
N ALA A 90 4.55 -24.79 1.32
CA ALA A 90 3.25 -25.44 1.38
C ALA A 90 2.70 -25.49 2.83
N ALA A 91 3.54 -25.83 3.81
CA ALA A 91 3.15 -25.85 5.22
C ALA A 91 2.74 -24.45 5.73
N LEU A 92 3.51 -23.40 5.39
CA LEU A 92 3.22 -22.03 5.77
C LEU A 92 1.90 -21.53 5.19
N VAL A 93 1.62 -21.84 3.92
CA VAL A 93 0.39 -21.46 3.23
C VAL A 93 -0.81 -22.23 3.80
N ALA A 94 -0.69 -23.54 3.96
CA ALA A 94 -1.77 -24.39 4.51
C ALA A 94 -2.12 -24.00 5.95
N GLU A 95 -1.11 -23.66 6.77
CA GLU A 95 -1.30 -23.21 8.13
C GLU A 95 -2.01 -21.85 8.17
N ALA A 96 -1.59 -20.87 7.36
CA ALA A 96 -2.25 -19.57 7.25
C ALA A 96 -3.73 -19.75 6.86
N HIS A 97 -4.00 -20.56 5.86
CA HIS A 97 -5.36 -20.90 5.43
C HIS A 97 -6.17 -21.54 6.56
N GLY A 98 -5.59 -22.51 7.29
CA GLY A 98 -6.22 -23.16 8.45
C GLY A 98 -6.52 -22.18 9.62
N LEU A 99 -5.80 -21.07 9.71
CA LEU A 99 -6.04 -19.99 10.65
C LEU A 99 -7.02 -18.91 10.13
N GLY A 100 -7.61 -19.14 8.96
CA GLY A 100 -8.61 -18.25 8.37
C GLY A 100 -8.02 -17.12 7.50
N ALA A 101 -6.76 -17.25 7.06
CA ALA A 101 -6.23 -16.30 6.09
C ALA A 101 -6.98 -16.43 4.76
N THR A 102 -7.37 -15.28 4.22
CA THR A 102 -7.96 -15.14 2.89
C THR A 102 -6.94 -14.71 1.85
N GLU A 103 -5.75 -14.28 2.30
CA GLU A 103 -4.68 -13.76 1.47
C GLU A 103 -3.32 -14.26 1.91
N VAL A 104 -2.47 -14.58 0.94
CA VAL A 104 -1.01 -14.63 1.10
C VAL A 104 -0.42 -13.48 0.30
N CYS A 105 0.40 -12.66 0.95
CA CYS A 105 1.14 -11.58 0.31
C CYS A 105 2.61 -11.99 0.14
N MET A 106 3.15 -11.88 -1.09
CA MET A 106 4.56 -12.18 -1.37
C MET A 106 5.23 -10.99 -2.05
N GLN A 107 6.26 -10.44 -1.43
CA GLN A 107 7.02 -9.29 -1.94
C GLN A 107 8.50 -9.50 -1.71
N GLY A 108 9.30 -9.25 -2.73
CA GLY A 108 10.75 -9.39 -2.70
C GLY A 108 11.26 -10.15 -3.92
N PRO A 109 12.52 -9.91 -4.32
CA PRO A 109 13.12 -10.59 -5.45
C PRO A 109 13.49 -12.03 -5.09
N LEU A 110 13.47 -12.89 -6.08
CA LEU A 110 14.15 -14.18 -5.99
C LEU A 110 15.66 -13.98 -5.87
N PRO A 111 16.37 -14.85 -5.14
CA PRO A 111 17.83 -14.79 -5.05
C PRO A 111 18.48 -14.79 -6.45
N PRO A 112 19.55 -14.01 -6.65
CA PRO A 112 20.31 -14.07 -7.89
C PRO A 112 20.83 -15.48 -8.14
N GLY A 113 20.64 -15.98 -9.38
CA GLY A 113 21.06 -17.32 -9.77
C GLY A 113 20.23 -18.47 -9.19
N SER A 114 19.08 -18.15 -8.57
CA SER A 114 18.10 -19.18 -8.21
C SER A 114 17.52 -19.84 -9.45
N ASP A 115 17.41 -21.16 -9.42
CA ASP A 115 16.69 -21.95 -10.43
C ASP A 115 15.15 -21.84 -10.26
N ASP A 116 14.68 -21.16 -9.21
CA ASP A 116 13.25 -20.93 -8.99
C ASP A 116 12.68 -19.92 -9.96
N ASP A 117 11.40 -20.10 -10.21
CA ASP A 117 10.60 -19.23 -11.04
C ASP A 117 9.39 -18.70 -10.26
N TYR A 118 9.00 -17.47 -10.54
CA TYR A 118 7.82 -16.87 -9.91
C TYR A 118 6.52 -17.62 -10.23
N LEU A 119 6.38 -18.23 -11.42
CA LEU A 119 5.22 -19.05 -11.76
C LEU A 119 5.17 -20.34 -10.93
N ASP A 120 6.33 -20.93 -10.63
CA ASP A 120 6.39 -22.12 -9.77
C ASP A 120 5.98 -21.78 -8.33
N LEU A 121 6.36 -20.60 -7.81
CA LEU A 121 5.89 -20.12 -6.51
C LEU A 121 4.38 -19.89 -6.50
N ILE A 122 3.82 -19.27 -7.55
CA ILE A 122 2.37 -19.08 -7.68
C ILE A 122 1.66 -20.44 -7.65
N ALA A 123 2.12 -21.40 -8.46
CA ALA A 123 1.54 -22.73 -8.53
C ALA A 123 1.62 -23.47 -7.19
N ALA A 124 2.75 -23.35 -6.47
CA ALA A 124 2.93 -23.96 -5.15
C ALA A 124 1.96 -23.39 -4.11
N VAL A 125 1.76 -22.07 -4.08
CA VAL A 125 0.79 -21.43 -3.18
C VAL A 125 -0.63 -21.87 -3.51
N THR A 126 -1.01 -21.82 -4.77
CA THR A 126 -2.36 -22.22 -5.25
C THR A 126 -2.67 -23.68 -4.95
N ALA A 127 -1.69 -24.57 -5.14
CA ALA A 127 -1.84 -26.00 -4.83
C ALA A 127 -1.97 -26.28 -3.32
N SER A 128 -1.30 -25.45 -2.48
CA SER A 128 -1.28 -25.64 -1.02
C SER A 128 -2.56 -25.16 -0.34
N ALA A 129 -3.22 -24.14 -0.89
CA ALA A 129 -4.49 -23.61 -0.39
C ALA A 129 -5.36 -23.16 -1.57
N PRO A 130 -6.12 -24.07 -2.20
CA PRO A 130 -7.03 -23.70 -3.28
C PRO A 130 -8.04 -22.66 -2.83
N GLY A 131 -8.11 -21.53 -3.55
CA GLY A 131 -9.03 -20.43 -3.25
C GLY A 131 -8.45 -19.31 -2.38
N ILE A 132 -7.24 -19.48 -1.80
CA ILE A 132 -6.56 -18.34 -1.15
C ILE A 132 -6.17 -17.31 -2.21
N HIS A 133 -6.32 -16.03 -1.88
CA HIS A 133 -5.90 -14.96 -2.78
C HIS A 133 -4.39 -14.75 -2.67
N LEU A 134 -3.68 -14.86 -3.79
CA LEU A 134 -2.26 -14.53 -3.86
C LEU A 134 -2.09 -13.08 -4.33
N HIS A 135 -1.62 -12.21 -3.41
CA HIS A 135 -1.22 -10.83 -3.66
C HIS A 135 0.30 -10.78 -3.76
N ALA A 136 0.85 -10.81 -4.97
CA ALA A 136 2.28 -11.07 -5.10
C ALA A 136 2.94 -10.35 -6.26
N PHE A 137 4.23 -10.15 -6.05
CA PHE A 137 5.23 -9.65 -6.97
C PHE A 137 5.01 -8.23 -7.43
N ARG A 138 5.87 -7.36 -6.90
CA ARG A 138 5.93 -5.94 -7.27
C ARG A 138 6.35 -5.78 -8.74
N PRO A 139 6.17 -4.62 -9.34
CA PRO A 139 6.59 -4.36 -10.72
C PRO A 139 8.02 -4.83 -11.08
N PRO A 140 9.07 -4.63 -10.26
CA PRO A 140 10.39 -5.17 -10.57
C PRO A 140 10.45 -6.70 -10.65
N GLU A 141 9.73 -7.40 -9.78
CA GLU A 141 9.70 -8.87 -9.78
C GLU A 141 8.93 -9.43 -10.97
N LEU A 142 7.87 -8.75 -11.43
CA LEU A 142 7.15 -9.14 -12.64
C LEU A 142 8.03 -9.02 -13.89
N LEU A 143 8.84 -7.97 -13.96
CA LEU A 143 9.82 -7.81 -15.06
C LEU A 143 10.93 -8.86 -14.97
N ASP A 144 11.46 -9.15 -13.78
CA ASP A 144 12.43 -10.21 -13.57
C ASP A 144 11.87 -11.58 -13.98
N GLY A 145 10.62 -11.87 -13.63
CA GLY A 145 9.94 -13.10 -14.01
C GLY A 145 9.79 -13.26 -15.52
N ALA A 146 9.40 -12.21 -16.23
CA ALA A 146 9.35 -12.19 -17.69
C ALA A 146 10.73 -12.38 -18.31
N ALA A 147 11.75 -11.69 -17.77
CA ALA A 147 13.13 -11.77 -18.25
C ALA A 147 13.73 -13.17 -18.03
N ARG A 148 13.53 -13.79 -16.87
CA ARG A 148 14.00 -15.18 -16.58
C ARG A 148 13.45 -16.19 -17.57
N ARG A 149 12.21 -16.01 -18.00
CA ARG A 149 11.56 -16.88 -19.00
C ARG A 149 11.84 -16.50 -20.45
N GLY A 150 12.42 -15.33 -20.70
CA GLY A 150 12.70 -14.82 -22.05
C GLY A 150 11.40 -14.56 -22.85
N ILE A 151 10.31 -14.16 -22.17
CA ILE A 151 9.01 -13.88 -22.78
C ILE A 151 8.57 -12.44 -22.52
N PRO A 152 7.67 -11.88 -23.36
CA PRO A 152 7.11 -10.57 -23.12
C PRO A 152 6.35 -10.48 -21.79
N LEU A 153 6.38 -9.31 -21.14
CA LEU A 153 5.67 -9.07 -19.87
C LEU A 153 4.18 -9.42 -19.95
N ALA A 154 3.49 -9.08 -21.02
CA ALA A 154 2.07 -9.39 -21.19
C ALA A 154 1.77 -10.90 -21.20
N GLU A 155 2.66 -11.69 -21.80
CA GLU A 155 2.56 -13.16 -21.80
C GLU A 155 2.84 -13.70 -20.40
N PHE A 156 3.86 -13.20 -19.70
CA PHE A 156 4.16 -13.56 -18.33
C PHE A 156 2.98 -13.27 -17.39
N LEU A 157 2.39 -12.08 -17.46
CA LEU A 157 1.24 -11.69 -16.64
C LEU A 157 0.00 -12.57 -16.91
N THR A 158 -0.21 -12.95 -18.16
CA THR A 158 -1.28 -13.89 -18.53
C THR A 158 -1.04 -15.26 -17.91
N ALA A 159 0.19 -15.79 -18.01
CA ALA A 159 0.57 -17.05 -17.40
C ALA A 159 0.48 -17.02 -15.87
N ALA A 160 0.94 -15.93 -15.25
CA ALA A 160 0.87 -15.74 -13.80
C ALA A 160 -0.59 -15.73 -13.30
N ARG A 161 -1.48 -15.03 -13.98
CA ARG A 161 -2.90 -15.03 -13.66
C ARG A 161 -3.53 -16.42 -13.82
N GLN A 162 -3.19 -17.14 -14.88
CA GLN A 162 -3.68 -18.51 -15.10
C GLN A 162 -3.15 -19.49 -14.04
N ALA A 163 -1.93 -19.28 -13.54
CA ALA A 163 -1.35 -20.05 -12.45
C ALA A 163 -1.97 -19.74 -11.08
N GLY A 164 -2.72 -18.64 -10.94
CA GLY A 164 -3.43 -18.29 -9.70
C GLY A 164 -3.00 -16.96 -9.04
N LEU A 165 -2.16 -16.14 -9.70
CA LEU A 165 -1.90 -14.79 -9.22
C LEU A 165 -3.20 -13.99 -9.23
N GLY A 166 -3.57 -13.41 -8.08
CA GLY A 166 -4.82 -12.67 -7.91
C GLY A 166 -4.66 -11.17 -8.08
N SER A 167 -3.59 -10.61 -7.52
CA SER A 167 -3.33 -9.16 -7.58
C SER A 167 -1.85 -8.83 -7.36
N VAL A 168 -1.48 -7.60 -7.68
CA VAL A 168 -0.10 -7.08 -7.68
C VAL A 168 0.06 -6.02 -6.59
N PRO A 169 1.05 -6.13 -5.69
CA PRO A 169 1.42 -5.05 -4.79
C PRO A 169 1.90 -3.82 -5.55
N GLY A 170 1.26 -2.67 -5.35
CA GLY A 170 1.70 -1.38 -5.90
C GLY A 170 2.91 -0.77 -5.18
N THR A 171 3.50 -1.47 -4.23
CA THR A 171 4.77 -1.11 -3.58
C THR A 171 5.89 -1.02 -4.62
N ALA A 172 7.02 -0.40 -4.29
CA ALA A 172 8.02 0.08 -5.23
C ALA A 172 7.59 1.34 -6.05
N ALA A 173 6.35 1.82 -5.90
CA ALA A 173 5.99 3.17 -6.33
C ALA A 173 6.80 4.23 -5.58
N ARG A 174 6.99 4.04 -4.27
CA ARG A 174 7.59 5.02 -3.37
C ARG A 174 6.97 6.40 -3.57
N ILE A 175 7.63 7.27 -4.31
CA ILE A 175 7.09 8.51 -4.89
C ILE A 175 7.28 8.43 -6.41
N LEU A 176 6.27 8.77 -7.19
CA LEU A 176 6.30 8.66 -8.67
C LEU A 176 6.89 9.92 -9.29
N ASP A 177 8.14 10.19 -8.93
CA ASP A 177 9.01 11.23 -9.47
C ASP A 177 10.44 10.71 -9.53
N ASP A 178 11.04 10.67 -10.70
CA ASP A 178 12.35 10.04 -10.91
C ASP A 178 13.50 10.82 -10.23
N CYS A 179 13.38 12.14 -10.08
CA CYS A 179 14.38 12.94 -9.37
C CYS A 179 14.35 12.65 -7.87
N VAL A 180 13.16 12.60 -7.28
CA VAL A 180 12.97 12.27 -5.86
C VAL A 180 13.40 10.83 -5.59
N ARG A 181 13.01 9.88 -6.44
CA ARG A 181 13.40 8.47 -6.34
C ARG A 181 14.92 8.30 -6.40
N ALA A 182 15.59 9.06 -7.26
CA ALA A 182 17.05 9.04 -7.35
C ALA A 182 17.74 9.43 -6.03
N ALA A 183 17.16 10.35 -5.24
CA ALA A 183 17.67 10.73 -3.93
C ALA A 183 17.46 9.63 -2.87
N MET A 184 16.44 8.79 -3.03
CA MET A 184 16.12 7.69 -2.10
C MET A 184 16.91 6.40 -2.40
N LYS A 185 17.68 6.35 -3.47
CA LYS A 185 18.29 5.16 -4.06
C LYS A 185 19.12 4.32 -3.11
N GLY A 186 18.78 3.01 -3.09
CA GLY A 186 19.77 1.98 -3.33
C GLY A 186 19.35 1.28 -4.60
N SER A 187 20.21 0.86 -5.43
CA SER A 187 20.01 0.18 -6.71
C SER A 187 18.57 0.02 -7.26
N ALA A 188 18.37 0.40 -8.50
CA ALA A 188 17.32 -0.10 -9.40
C ALA A 188 15.84 0.05 -8.98
N ASP A 189 15.41 1.24 -8.53
CA ASP A 189 14.00 1.59 -8.72
C ASP A 189 13.73 1.71 -10.23
N LEU A 190 12.63 1.14 -10.69
CA LEU A 190 12.18 1.31 -12.06
C LEU A 190 11.95 2.81 -12.34
N PRO A 191 12.25 3.30 -13.55
CA PRO A 191 11.74 4.59 -13.99
C PRO A 191 10.23 4.68 -13.78
N VAL A 192 9.73 5.88 -13.50
CA VAL A 192 8.28 6.08 -13.26
C VAL A 192 7.44 5.57 -14.43
N THR A 193 7.87 5.85 -15.66
CA THR A 193 7.19 5.38 -16.87
C THR A 193 7.10 3.86 -16.93
N GLU A 194 8.18 3.16 -16.62
CA GLU A 194 8.23 1.70 -16.63
C GLU A 194 7.35 1.10 -15.51
N TRP A 195 7.35 1.70 -14.32
CA TRP A 195 6.45 1.30 -13.23
C TRP A 195 4.98 1.42 -13.68
N VAL A 196 4.62 2.54 -14.32
CA VAL A 196 3.26 2.76 -14.85
C VAL A 196 2.91 1.71 -15.90
N ASP A 197 3.80 1.46 -16.85
CA ASP A 197 3.60 0.48 -17.92
C ASP A 197 3.33 -0.92 -17.38
N VAL A 198 4.08 -1.35 -16.35
CA VAL A 198 3.89 -2.66 -15.68
C VAL A 198 2.55 -2.73 -14.97
N ILE A 199 2.16 -1.71 -14.21
CA ILE A 199 0.87 -1.68 -13.49
C ILE A 199 -0.30 -1.70 -14.49
N GLU A 200 -0.25 -0.86 -15.53
CA GLU A 200 -1.29 -0.87 -16.55
C GLU A 200 -1.34 -2.19 -17.34
N ALA A 201 -0.19 -2.81 -17.60
CA ALA A 201 -0.14 -4.14 -18.21
C ALA A 201 -0.77 -5.21 -17.31
N ALA A 202 -0.54 -5.17 -16.00
CA ALA A 202 -1.17 -6.06 -15.04
C ALA A 202 -2.70 -5.86 -15.02
N HIS A 203 -3.17 -4.61 -15.01
CA HIS A 203 -4.60 -4.31 -15.08
C HIS A 203 -5.23 -4.81 -16.39
N ARG A 204 -4.55 -4.61 -17.54
CA ARG A 204 -5.02 -5.14 -18.84
C ARG A 204 -5.06 -6.67 -18.89
N ALA A 205 -4.18 -7.33 -18.15
CA ALA A 205 -4.20 -8.80 -17.99
C ALA A 205 -5.33 -9.28 -17.06
N GLY A 206 -6.09 -8.36 -16.44
CA GLY A 206 -7.20 -8.66 -15.53
C GLY A 206 -6.75 -8.94 -14.08
N LEU A 207 -5.51 -8.54 -13.73
CA LEU A 207 -5.06 -8.47 -12.35
C LEU A 207 -5.45 -7.11 -11.76
N THR A 208 -5.80 -7.08 -10.49
CA THR A 208 -5.92 -5.83 -9.74
C THR A 208 -4.60 -5.48 -9.04
N SER A 209 -4.48 -4.26 -8.52
CA SER A 209 -3.33 -3.91 -7.70
C SER A 209 -3.70 -2.96 -6.55
N THR A 210 -2.83 -2.88 -5.55
CA THR A 210 -2.85 -1.79 -4.58
C THR A 210 -2.13 -0.57 -5.15
N SER A 211 -2.36 0.62 -4.59
CA SER A 211 -1.58 1.81 -4.85
C SER A 211 -0.96 2.33 -3.56
N THR A 212 0.28 2.82 -3.62
CA THR A 212 1.02 3.22 -2.42
C THR A 212 1.80 4.50 -2.67
N MET A 213 2.05 5.27 -1.60
CA MET A 213 2.97 6.40 -1.60
C MET A 213 3.83 6.37 -0.34
N VAL A 214 5.15 6.49 -0.48
CA VAL A 214 6.05 6.77 0.66
C VAL A 214 6.24 8.28 0.75
N PHE A 215 6.03 8.86 1.93
CA PHE A 215 6.07 10.29 2.13
C PHE A 215 6.80 10.68 3.42
N GLY A 216 7.20 11.96 3.53
CA GLY A 216 7.90 12.50 4.69
C GLY A 216 9.42 12.29 4.64
N HIS A 217 9.99 12.21 3.44
CA HIS A 217 11.43 12.13 3.21
C HIS A 217 11.99 13.43 2.57
N VAL A 218 12.29 13.44 1.27
CA VAL A 218 12.87 14.61 0.57
C VAL A 218 11.92 15.19 -0.47
N GLU A 219 10.74 14.63 -0.60
CA GLU A 219 9.69 15.12 -1.48
C GLU A 219 9.06 16.41 -0.95
N THR A 220 8.39 17.13 -1.82
CA THR A 220 7.57 18.30 -1.49
C THR A 220 6.08 17.96 -1.55
N GLN A 221 5.21 18.86 -1.08
CA GLN A 221 3.76 18.76 -1.23
C GLN A 221 3.34 18.65 -2.70
N ALA A 222 4.01 19.39 -3.60
CA ALA A 222 3.78 19.28 -5.04
C ALA A 222 4.06 17.87 -5.57
N HIS A 223 5.13 17.21 -5.11
CA HIS A 223 5.41 15.81 -5.49
C HIS A 223 4.34 14.85 -4.98
N GLN A 224 3.81 15.07 -3.76
CA GLN A 224 2.71 14.24 -3.20
C GLN A 224 1.44 14.42 -4.03
N VAL A 225 1.09 15.64 -4.41
CA VAL A 225 -0.07 15.95 -5.26
C VAL A 225 0.11 15.34 -6.65
N ALA A 226 1.26 15.52 -7.29
CA ALA A 226 1.56 14.93 -8.60
C ALA A 226 1.45 13.39 -8.59
N HIS A 227 1.96 12.75 -7.52
CA HIS A 227 1.84 11.31 -7.32
C HIS A 227 0.37 10.86 -7.26
N LEU A 228 -0.46 11.51 -6.43
CA LEU A 228 -1.88 11.19 -6.32
C LEU A 228 -2.65 11.45 -7.64
N ARG A 229 -2.28 12.50 -8.39
CA ARG A 229 -2.82 12.76 -9.74
C ARG A 229 -2.49 11.64 -10.71
N LEU A 230 -1.25 11.14 -10.69
CA LEU A 230 -0.84 10.05 -11.57
C LEU A 230 -1.61 8.77 -11.24
N LEU A 231 -1.77 8.43 -9.95
CA LEU A 231 -2.59 7.27 -9.55
C LEU A 231 -4.05 7.44 -9.97
N ALA A 232 -4.65 8.61 -9.78
CA ALA A 232 -6.00 8.92 -10.24
C ALA A 232 -6.14 8.74 -11.75
N GLY A 233 -5.16 9.22 -12.53
CA GLY A 233 -5.13 9.06 -13.98
C GLY A 233 -4.98 7.61 -14.44
N ILE A 234 -4.17 6.79 -13.77
CA ILE A 234 -4.10 5.35 -14.04
C ILE A 234 -5.45 4.68 -13.72
N GLN A 235 -6.06 5.03 -12.59
CA GLN A 235 -7.38 4.49 -12.22
C GLN A 235 -8.46 4.86 -13.24
N ASP A 236 -8.48 6.10 -13.74
CA ASP A 236 -9.42 6.53 -14.77
C ASP A 236 -9.27 5.73 -16.08
N ARG A 237 -8.03 5.29 -16.41
CA ARG A 237 -7.76 4.49 -17.61
C ARG A 237 -8.02 3.00 -17.44
N THR A 238 -7.84 2.47 -16.24
CA THR A 238 -7.75 1.01 -16.06
C THR A 238 -8.76 0.44 -15.06
N GLY A 239 -9.17 1.22 -14.06
CA GLY A 239 -10.05 0.76 -12.98
C GLY A 239 -9.43 -0.30 -12.06
N GLY A 240 -8.11 -0.55 -12.15
CA GLY A 240 -7.47 -1.73 -11.54
C GLY A 240 -7.00 -1.55 -10.09
N PHE A 241 -6.92 -0.33 -9.54
CA PHE A 241 -6.55 -0.13 -8.15
C PHE A 241 -7.70 -0.45 -7.19
N THR A 242 -7.43 -1.24 -6.17
CA THR A 242 -8.41 -1.62 -5.12
C THR A 242 -8.37 -0.71 -3.91
N GLU A 243 -7.20 -0.14 -3.60
CA GLU A 243 -6.96 0.69 -2.43
C GLU A 243 -5.76 1.63 -2.62
N PHE A 244 -5.68 2.63 -1.74
CA PHE A 244 -4.50 3.46 -1.58
C PHE A 244 -3.94 3.35 -0.16
N ILE A 245 -2.60 3.25 -0.04
CA ILE A 245 -1.88 3.13 1.22
C ILE A 245 -0.80 4.21 1.31
N ALA A 246 -0.97 5.16 2.22
CA ALA A 246 0.06 6.15 2.52
C ALA A 246 1.00 5.61 3.60
N MET A 247 2.27 5.44 3.26
CA MET A 247 3.31 4.91 4.13
C MET A 247 4.29 6.01 4.55
N PRO A 248 4.48 6.27 5.84
CA PRO A 248 5.46 7.25 6.28
C PRO A 248 6.88 6.74 6.03
N PHE A 249 7.79 7.66 5.71
CA PHE A 249 9.20 7.36 5.76
C PHE A 249 9.64 7.13 7.22
N VAL A 250 10.27 5.98 7.48
CA VAL A 250 10.77 5.61 8.81
C VAL A 250 12.30 5.62 8.77
N PRO A 251 12.97 6.57 9.42
CA PRO A 251 14.43 6.72 9.35
C PRO A 251 15.21 5.47 9.77
N ALA A 252 14.73 4.75 10.78
CA ALA A 252 15.35 3.51 11.26
C ALA A 252 15.34 2.37 10.22
N ALA A 253 14.38 2.41 9.28
CA ALA A 253 14.26 1.43 8.19
C ALA A 253 14.91 1.91 6.87
N ALA A 254 15.49 3.11 6.84
CA ALA A 254 16.00 3.71 5.61
C ALA A 254 17.08 2.87 4.92
N ALA A 255 17.93 2.17 5.68
CA ALA A 255 18.96 1.31 5.12
C ALA A 255 18.40 0.23 4.19
N ALA A 256 17.23 -0.32 4.52
CA ALA A 256 16.57 -1.36 3.73
C ALA A 256 15.63 -0.80 2.65
N THR A 257 14.99 0.35 2.91
CA THR A 257 13.90 0.87 2.06
C THR A 257 14.30 2.07 1.22
N ALA A 258 15.26 2.86 1.66
CA ALA A 258 15.76 4.06 0.99
C ALA A 258 17.25 4.29 1.34
N PRO A 259 18.17 3.40 0.89
CA PRO A 259 19.57 3.44 1.29
C PRO A 259 20.30 4.75 0.93
N GLY A 260 19.83 5.49 -0.07
CA GLY A 260 20.34 6.84 -0.38
C GLY A 260 20.06 7.87 0.72
N LEU A 261 19.13 7.59 1.62
CA LEU A 261 18.80 8.41 2.79
C LEU A 261 19.28 7.79 4.11
N ALA A 262 19.90 6.62 4.07
CA ALA A 262 20.42 5.96 5.27
C ALA A 262 21.49 6.84 5.93
N GLY A 263 21.35 7.06 7.24
CA GLY A 263 22.29 7.91 7.99
C GLY A 263 22.11 9.42 7.78
N THR A 264 21.12 9.85 7.00
CA THR A 264 20.76 11.28 6.90
C THR A 264 19.90 11.72 8.10
N ASN A 265 19.83 13.06 8.30
CA ASN A 265 18.99 13.63 9.36
C ASN A 265 17.53 13.87 8.91
N VAL A 266 17.00 13.07 7.97
CA VAL A 266 15.58 13.16 7.57
C VAL A 266 14.73 12.54 8.69
N PRO A 267 13.91 13.33 9.40
CA PRO A 267 13.22 12.84 10.61
C PRO A 267 11.96 12.01 10.33
N GLY A 268 11.54 11.90 9.09
CA GLY A 268 10.22 11.39 8.73
C GLY A 268 9.10 12.44 8.91
N PRO A 269 7.86 12.11 8.57
CA PRO A 269 6.75 13.06 8.65
C PRO A 269 6.31 13.27 10.10
N THR A 270 5.88 14.50 10.40
CA THR A 270 5.16 14.81 11.64
C THR A 270 3.76 14.19 11.61
N TRP A 271 3.16 13.99 12.80
CA TRP A 271 1.79 13.44 12.87
C TRP A 271 0.75 14.32 12.16
N ARG A 272 0.93 15.64 12.21
CA ARG A 272 0.15 16.59 11.42
C ARG A 272 0.19 16.26 9.91
N GLN A 273 1.39 16.07 9.36
CA GLN A 273 1.57 15.74 7.95
C GLN A 273 0.95 14.37 7.60
N VAL A 274 1.08 13.39 8.49
CA VAL A 274 0.44 12.08 8.31
C VAL A 274 -1.07 12.22 8.17
N ARG A 275 -1.73 12.96 9.07
CA ARG A 275 -3.17 13.20 9.02
C ARG A 275 -3.59 13.96 7.76
N ALA A 276 -2.85 15.03 7.41
CA ALA A 276 -3.14 15.83 6.22
C ALA A 276 -3.04 15.01 4.92
N VAL A 277 -1.99 14.16 4.77
CA VAL A 277 -1.81 13.29 3.60
C VAL A 277 -2.97 12.31 3.43
N HIS A 278 -3.42 11.65 4.50
CA HIS A 278 -4.55 10.71 4.41
C HIS A 278 -5.85 11.43 4.03
N ALA A 279 -6.10 12.59 4.63
CA ALA A 279 -7.28 13.38 4.34
C ALA A 279 -7.28 13.93 2.90
N VAL A 280 -6.15 14.49 2.43
CA VAL A 280 -6.02 14.98 1.04
C VAL A 280 -6.11 13.84 0.04
N ALA A 281 -5.52 12.68 0.33
CA ALA A 281 -5.67 11.50 -0.52
C ALA A 281 -7.14 11.08 -0.66
N ARG A 282 -7.94 11.15 0.43
CA ARG A 282 -9.38 10.89 0.38
C ARG A 282 -10.10 11.86 -0.56
N LEU A 283 -9.74 13.12 -0.55
CA LEU A 283 -10.31 14.13 -1.46
C LEU A 283 -9.94 13.84 -2.92
N MET A 284 -8.64 13.72 -3.21
CA MET A 284 -8.13 13.57 -4.59
C MET A 284 -8.58 12.27 -5.26
N LEU A 285 -8.70 11.19 -4.47
CA LEU A 285 -9.07 9.86 -4.97
C LEU A 285 -10.57 9.59 -4.87
N HIS A 286 -11.37 10.56 -4.43
CA HIS A 286 -12.83 10.43 -4.33
C HIS A 286 -13.45 10.09 -5.68
N GLY A 287 -14.35 9.11 -5.70
CA GLY A 287 -14.98 8.61 -6.92
C GLY A 287 -14.09 7.69 -7.78
N ARG A 288 -12.82 7.47 -7.41
CA ARG A 288 -11.83 6.65 -8.15
C ARG A 288 -11.32 5.48 -7.33
N ILE A 289 -10.61 5.74 -6.24
CA ILE A 289 -10.09 4.70 -5.33
C ILE A 289 -10.83 4.86 -4.01
N GLY A 290 -11.80 3.97 -3.75
CA GLY A 290 -12.71 4.09 -2.62
C GLY A 290 -12.09 3.71 -1.27
N ASN A 291 -11.06 2.87 -1.25
CA ASN A 291 -10.47 2.38 -0.01
C ASN A 291 -9.15 3.06 0.30
N ILE A 292 -8.99 3.53 1.53
CA ILE A 292 -7.74 4.08 2.07
C ILE A 292 -7.39 3.35 3.35
N GLN A 293 -6.21 2.74 3.34
CA GLN A 293 -5.70 1.97 4.47
C GLN A 293 -4.90 2.85 5.43
N ALA A 294 -5.16 2.71 6.73
CA ALA A 294 -4.28 3.17 7.78
C ALA A 294 -3.23 2.08 8.07
N ALA A 295 -1.98 2.32 7.64
CA ALA A 295 -0.91 1.33 7.73
C ALA A 295 -0.42 1.17 9.18
N TRP A 296 -1.20 0.50 10.05
CA TRP A 296 -0.91 0.32 11.47
C TRP A 296 0.49 -0.21 11.78
N PRO A 297 1.15 -1.05 10.94
CA PRO A 297 2.52 -1.49 11.21
C PRO A 297 3.54 -0.35 11.24
N LYS A 298 3.20 0.80 10.67
CA LYS A 298 4.07 1.98 10.60
C LYS A 298 3.73 3.04 11.66
N PHE A 299 2.48 3.12 12.08
CA PHE A 299 1.99 4.16 12.98
C PHE A 299 1.66 3.65 14.39
N GLY A 300 1.53 2.35 14.55
CA GLY A 300 0.89 1.76 15.71
C GLY A 300 -0.63 1.81 15.61
N LEU A 301 -1.29 0.90 16.32
CA LEU A 301 -2.74 0.74 16.23
C LEU A 301 -3.49 1.95 16.80
N ASP A 302 -3.06 2.46 17.95
CA ASP A 302 -3.75 3.58 18.61
C ASP A 302 -3.69 4.86 17.77
N SER A 303 -2.55 5.16 17.15
CA SER A 303 -2.43 6.29 16.23
C SER A 303 -3.28 6.11 14.97
N SER A 304 -3.48 4.88 14.52
CA SER A 304 -4.32 4.60 13.34
C SER A 304 -5.79 5.01 13.55
N VAL A 305 -6.27 5.11 14.79
CA VAL A 305 -7.63 5.60 15.10
C VAL A 305 -7.86 7.02 14.56
N ASP A 306 -6.88 7.90 14.68
CA ASP A 306 -7.01 9.27 14.15
C ASP A 306 -7.12 9.29 12.62
N LEU A 307 -6.39 8.39 11.93
CA LEU A 307 -6.48 8.26 10.47
C LEU A 307 -7.83 7.71 10.03
N LEU A 308 -8.37 6.77 10.80
CA LEU A 308 -9.71 6.22 10.59
C LEU A 308 -10.81 7.26 10.84
N ARG A 309 -10.59 8.23 11.73
CA ARG A 309 -11.46 9.40 11.91
C ARG A 309 -11.25 10.47 10.85
N GLY A 310 -10.12 10.42 10.14
CA GLY A 310 -9.69 11.40 9.13
C GLY A 310 -9.79 10.91 7.68
N GLY A 311 -10.67 9.92 7.38
CA GLY A 311 -10.95 9.51 6.00
C GLY A 311 -10.44 8.13 5.61
N ALA A 312 -9.64 7.42 6.42
CA ALA A 312 -9.30 6.02 6.20
C ALA A 312 -10.46 5.09 6.61
N ASN A 313 -10.55 3.92 5.99
CA ASN A 313 -11.61 2.94 6.27
C ASN A 313 -11.09 1.53 6.53
N ASP A 314 -9.81 1.27 6.33
CA ASP A 314 -9.22 -0.07 6.37
C ASP A 314 -7.99 -0.09 7.28
N LEU A 315 -7.82 -1.16 8.05
CA LEU A 315 -6.62 -1.40 8.87
C LEU A 315 -5.56 -2.26 8.17
N GLY A 316 -5.89 -2.82 6.99
CA GLY A 316 -5.01 -3.78 6.33
C GLY A 316 -5.00 -5.13 7.02
N GLY A 317 -3.83 -5.79 7.08
CA GLY A 317 -3.71 -7.16 7.49
C GLY A 317 -3.70 -7.41 8.99
N LEU A 318 -4.45 -8.42 9.43
CA LEU A 318 -4.16 -9.17 10.64
C LEU A 318 -2.99 -10.09 10.31
N LEU A 319 -1.77 -9.66 10.59
CA LEU A 319 -0.57 -10.41 10.25
C LEU A 319 -0.45 -11.67 11.13
N LEU A 320 -0.31 -12.82 10.49
CA LEU A 320 -0.14 -14.10 11.18
C LEU A 320 1.32 -14.43 11.50
N ASP A 321 2.26 -13.65 11.01
CA ASP A 321 3.71 -13.93 11.02
C ASP A 321 4.30 -14.13 12.42
N GLY A 322 3.79 -13.41 13.42
CA GLY A 322 4.27 -13.55 14.80
C GLY A 322 3.99 -14.90 15.47
N ARG A 323 3.19 -15.76 14.84
CA ARG A 323 2.84 -17.09 15.40
C ARG A 323 3.60 -18.24 14.77
N LEU A 324 3.99 -18.11 13.49
CA LEU A 324 4.31 -19.26 12.67
C LEU A 324 5.77 -19.35 12.21
N ALA A 325 6.30 -18.31 11.66
CA ALA A 325 7.70 -18.24 11.25
C ALA A 325 8.09 -16.75 11.11
N PRO A 326 8.53 -16.12 12.18
CA PRO A 326 8.89 -14.70 12.16
C PRO A 326 9.96 -14.36 11.10
N ASP A 327 10.76 -15.33 10.69
CA ASP A 327 11.82 -15.15 9.70
C ASP A 327 11.33 -15.21 8.24
N ALA A 328 10.08 -15.59 8.01
CA ALA A 328 9.54 -15.78 6.66
C ALA A 328 8.81 -14.54 6.10
N GLY A 329 8.53 -13.54 6.91
CA GLY A 329 7.77 -12.34 6.54
C GLY A 329 8.57 -11.04 6.66
N ALA A 330 8.22 -10.05 5.84
CA ALA A 330 8.86 -8.73 5.84
C ALA A 330 8.56 -7.88 7.10
N GLU A 331 7.51 -8.21 7.84
CA GLU A 331 7.07 -7.54 9.08
C GLU A 331 7.06 -8.53 10.25
N ALA A 332 8.11 -9.36 10.31
CA ALA A 332 8.28 -10.41 11.31
C ALA A 332 8.08 -9.89 12.75
N GLY A 333 7.31 -10.63 13.54
CA GLY A 333 7.02 -10.31 14.93
C GLY A 333 5.87 -9.32 15.15
N LEU A 334 5.35 -8.68 14.11
CA LEU A 334 4.14 -7.85 14.22
C LEU A 334 2.89 -8.72 14.16
N VAL A 335 2.04 -8.58 15.16
CA VAL A 335 0.76 -9.30 15.25
C VAL A 335 -0.34 -8.30 15.56
N LEU A 336 -1.46 -8.42 14.86
CA LEU A 336 -2.69 -7.72 15.17
C LEU A 336 -3.78 -8.77 15.44
N THR A 337 -4.36 -8.74 16.62
CA THR A 337 -5.40 -9.71 16.99
C THR A 337 -6.80 -9.22 16.61
N LEU A 338 -7.76 -10.14 16.48
CA LEU A 338 -9.16 -9.77 16.29
C LEU A 338 -9.71 -8.96 17.47
N GLU A 339 -9.20 -9.17 18.68
CA GLU A 339 -9.56 -8.37 19.85
C GLU A 339 -9.10 -6.92 19.71
N ASP A 340 -7.87 -6.69 19.25
CA ASP A 340 -7.33 -5.35 19.01
C ASP A 340 -8.17 -4.59 17.97
N VAL A 341 -8.48 -5.22 16.86
CA VAL A 341 -9.31 -4.61 15.80
C VAL A 341 -10.72 -4.35 16.29
N SER A 342 -11.28 -5.28 17.09
CA SER A 342 -12.60 -5.10 17.71
C SER A 342 -12.63 -3.95 18.72
N ARG A 343 -11.54 -3.73 19.45
CA ARG A 343 -11.36 -2.57 20.33
C ARG A 343 -11.43 -1.27 19.53
N VAL A 344 -10.65 -1.17 18.46
CA VAL A 344 -10.67 0.01 17.57
C VAL A 344 -12.05 0.24 16.97
N ALA A 345 -12.71 -0.79 16.48
CA ALA A 345 -14.06 -0.67 15.91
C ALA A 345 -15.08 -0.13 16.93
N ARG A 346 -15.04 -0.62 18.18
CA ARG A 346 -15.88 -0.12 19.28
C ARG A 346 -15.58 1.34 19.62
N GLU A 347 -14.30 1.72 19.68
CA GLU A 347 -13.87 3.10 19.95
C GLU A 347 -14.37 4.07 18.87
N LEU A 348 -14.39 3.63 17.62
CA LEU A 348 -14.90 4.40 16.49
C LEU A 348 -16.43 4.37 16.36
N GLY A 349 -17.11 3.46 17.05
CA GLY A 349 -18.54 3.21 16.86
C GLY A 349 -18.87 2.65 15.48
N ARG A 350 -17.93 1.92 14.85
CA ARG A 350 -18.07 1.37 13.48
C ARG A 350 -18.27 -0.14 13.51
N PRO A 351 -19.13 -0.70 12.64
CA PRO A 351 -19.20 -2.13 12.47
C PRO A 351 -17.88 -2.67 11.88
N LEU A 352 -17.36 -3.75 12.46
CA LEU A 352 -16.16 -4.43 11.98
C LEU A 352 -16.53 -5.43 10.88
N ARG A 353 -15.76 -5.45 9.79
CA ARG A 353 -16.00 -6.35 8.67
C ARG A 353 -14.71 -6.92 8.09
N PRO A 354 -14.52 -8.26 8.11
CA PRO A 354 -13.47 -8.89 7.34
C PRO A 354 -13.73 -8.68 5.84
N ARG A 355 -12.64 -8.55 5.06
CA ARG A 355 -12.69 -8.37 3.61
C ARG A 355 -11.78 -9.35 2.89
N THR A 356 -12.07 -9.59 1.62
CA THR A 356 -11.10 -10.15 0.67
C THR A 356 -10.14 -9.06 0.19
N THR A 357 -9.08 -9.42 -0.52
CA THR A 357 -8.14 -8.46 -1.14
C THR A 357 -8.84 -7.47 -2.07
N GLY A 358 -9.84 -7.92 -2.81
CA GLY A 358 -10.67 -7.06 -3.67
C GLY A 358 -11.82 -6.35 -2.95
N TYR A 359 -11.80 -6.25 -1.61
CA TYR A 359 -12.83 -5.61 -0.78
C TYR A 359 -14.23 -6.27 -0.83
N GLY A 360 -14.31 -7.49 -1.32
CA GLY A 360 -15.50 -8.31 -1.28
C GLY A 360 -15.80 -8.85 0.12
N LYS A 361 -16.97 -9.48 0.26
CA LYS A 361 -17.35 -10.19 1.49
C LYS A 361 -16.56 -11.50 1.60
N VAL A 362 -16.07 -11.79 2.81
CA VAL A 362 -15.57 -13.12 3.14
C VAL A 362 -16.78 -14.03 3.35
N LEU A 363 -16.85 -15.11 2.60
CA LEU A 363 -17.93 -16.11 2.76
C LEU A 363 -17.64 -16.93 4.02
N ALA A 364 -18.65 -17.07 4.89
CA ALA A 364 -18.53 -17.93 6.06
C ALA A 364 -18.39 -19.38 5.59
N GLY A 365 -17.24 -20.03 5.90
CA GLY A 365 -16.99 -21.42 5.60
C GLY A 365 -16.05 -21.71 4.43
N ALA A 366 -15.20 -20.73 4.03
CA ALA A 366 -14.08 -20.99 3.13
C ALA A 366 -12.86 -21.47 3.92
#